data_080c322d1c12a4315618c5a2a347c1f8
#
_entry.id   080c322d1c12a4315618c5a2a347c1f8
#
_cell.length_a   1.000
_cell.length_b   1.000
_cell.length_c   1.000
_cell.angle_alpha   90.00
_cell.angle_beta   90.00
_cell.angle_gamma   90.00
#
_symmetry.space_group_name_H-M   'P 1'
#
loop_
_entity.id
_entity.type
_entity.pdbx_description
1 polymer ?
#
loop_
_entity_poly.entity_id
_entity_poly.type
_entity_poly.pdbx_seq_one_letter_code
_entity_poly.pdbx_strand_id
1 'polypeptide(L)'
;FRSVAVKAPGFGDRRKAMLQDMAILTGGTVISEEVGLKLDATTLDLLGRARKVVVTKDETTIVEGSGDDEMIKGRVNQIRAEIEKSDSDYDREKLQERLAKLAGGVAVIKAGAATEVELKERKHRIEDAVRNAKAAVEEGIVAGGGVALLQASKKAFDKLKLSGDEATGAKIVEYAVEAPLKQIAINAGLEGGVVVEKVRHLDPGHGLNAASGEYVDMIKSGIIDPAKVTRSALQNAASIAALFLT
;
A
#
# COMPACT_ATOMS: atom_id res chain seq x y z
N PHE A 1 -1.56 -12.84 35.10
CA PHE A 1 -0.81 -12.97 33.85
C PHE A 1 -1.66 -12.45 32.70
N ARG A 2 -1.15 -11.46 31.96
CA ARG A 2 -1.82 -10.92 30.78
C ARG A 2 -1.27 -11.64 29.54
N SER A 3 -2.13 -12.29 28.79
CA SER A 3 -1.74 -13.02 27.59
C SER A 3 -2.68 -12.71 26.43
N VAL A 4 -2.17 -12.85 25.21
CA VAL A 4 -2.93 -12.74 23.97
C VAL A 4 -2.38 -13.76 22.98
N ALA A 5 -3.27 -14.45 22.29
CA ALA A 5 -2.92 -15.32 21.18
C ALA A 5 -3.22 -14.61 19.85
N VAL A 6 -2.26 -14.62 18.95
CA VAL A 6 -2.41 -14.07 17.60
C VAL A 6 -2.20 -15.14 16.56
N LYS A 7 -2.92 -15.02 15.45
CA LYS A 7 -2.74 -15.94 14.33
C LYS A 7 -1.38 -15.69 13.67
N ALA A 8 -0.62 -16.76 13.40
CA ALA A 8 0.66 -16.65 12.72
C ALA A 8 0.49 -15.98 11.34
N PRO A 9 1.36 -15.02 10.97
CA PRO A 9 1.25 -14.30 9.71
C PRO A 9 1.65 -15.19 8.52
N GLY A 10 1.03 -14.97 7.37
CA GLY A 10 1.33 -15.67 6.14
C GLY A 10 0.81 -17.10 6.06
N PHE A 11 1.18 -17.80 4.99
CA PHE A 11 0.77 -19.17 4.68
C PHE A 11 1.98 -19.99 4.20
N GLY A 12 1.95 -21.31 4.42
CA GLY A 12 2.98 -22.24 3.96
C GLY A 12 4.38 -21.84 4.44
N ASP A 13 5.37 -21.96 3.57
CA ASP A 13 6.78 -21.69 3.88
C ASP A 13 7.04 -20.21 4.23
N ARG A 14 6.25 -19.28 3.70
CA ARG A 14 6.31 -17.86 4.10
C ARG A 14 5.97 -17.66 5.57
N ARG A 15 5.00 -18.42 6.11
CA ARG A 15 4.66 -18.39 7.54
C ARG A 15 5.86 -18.80 8.38
N LYS A 16 6.55 -19.89 7.99
CA LYS A 16 7.76 -20.37 8.68
C LYS A 16 8.86 -19.32 8.66
N ALA A 17 9.08 -18.71 7.50
CA ALA A 17 10.09 -17.67 7.34
C ALA A 17 9.81 -16.44 8.19
N MET A 18 8.53 -16.00 8.25
CA MET A 18 8.13 -14.86 9.09
C MET A 18 8.23 -15.17 10.59
N LEU A 19 7.87 -16.37 11.02
CA LEU A 19 8.06 -16.80 12.41
C LEU A 19 9.54 -16.85 12.77
N GLN A 20 10.41 -17.31 11.86
CA GLN A 20 11.85 -17.30 12.06
C GLN A 20 12.41 -15.87 12.16
N ASP A 21 11.93 -14.94 11.33
CA ASP A 21 12.31 -13.53 11.42
C ASP A 21 11.94 -12.94 12.79
N MET A 22 10.74 -13.25 13.30
CA MET A 22 10.27 -12.83 14.64
C MET A 22 11.12 -13.46 15.76
N ALA A 23 11.46 -14.73 15.64
CA ALA A 23 12.30 -15.44 16.61
C ALA A 23 13.70 -14.80 16.69
N ILE A 24 14.35 -14.55 15.54
CA ILE A 24 15.65 -13.88 15.47
C ILE A 24 15.57 -12.46 16.08
N LEU A 25 14.53 -11.69 15.73
CA LEU A 25 14.35 -10.33 16.26
C LEU A 25 14.20 -10.30 17.77
N THR A 26 13.55 -11.30 18.36
CA THR A 26 13.22 -11.32 19.78
C THR A 26 14.17 -12.18 20.62
N GLY A 27 15.09 -12.91 19.99
CA GLY A 27 15.99 -13.85 20.65
C GLY A 27 15.29 -15.13 21.10
N GLY A 28 14.16 -15.47 20.51
CA GLY A 28 13.41 -16.69 20.79
C GLY A 28 13.66 -17.81 19.77
N THR A 29 12.94 -18.89 19.91
CA THR A 29 13.00 -20.07 19.03
C THR A 29 11.61 -20.40 18.49
N VAL A 30 11.50 -20.72 17.22
CA VAL A 30 10.23 -21.20 16.62
C VAL A 30 9.95 -22.61 17.13
N ILE A 31 8.80 -22.80 17.76
CA ILE A 31 8.35 -24.11 18.21
C ILE A 31 7.56 -24.76 17.08
N SER A 32 8.10 -25.83 16.51
CA SER A 32 7.43 -26.64 15.51
C SER A 32 7.89 -28.08 15.56
N GLU A 33 7.02 -29.00 15.17
CA GLU A 33 7.35 -30.43 15.11
C GLU A 33 8.47 -30.73 14.09
N GLU A 34 8.61 -29.92 13.05
CA GLU A 34 9.66 -30.06 12.04
C GLU A 34 11.06 -29.84 12.59
N VAL A 35 11.21 -29.01 13.62
CA VAL A 35 12.49 -28.82 14.34
C VAL A 35 12.57 -29.68 15.59
N GLY A 36 11.65 -30.62 15.76
CA GLY A 36 11.65 -31.55 16.89
C GLY A 36 11.17 -30.95 18.22
N LEU A 37 10.61 -29.73 18.20
CA LEU A 37 10.12 -29.05 19.39
C LEU A 37 8.60 -29.18 19.50
N LYS A 38 8.13 -29.60 20.68
CA LYS A 38 6.70 -29.68 20.99
C LYS A 38 6.31 -28.56 21.94
N LEU A 39 5.07 -28.09 21.83
CA LEU A 39 4.56 -26.98 22.63
C LEU A 39 4.51 -27.31 24.11
N ASP A 40 4.21 -28.54 24.49
CA ASP A 40 4.16 -29.04 25.86
C ASP A 40 5.54 -29.14 26.53
N ALA A 41 6.62 -29.20 25.73
CA ALA A 41 8.01 -29.23 26.19
C ALA A 41 8.69 -27.86 26.13
N THR A 42 7.95 -26.77 25.89
CA THR A 42 8.50 -25.43 25.76
C THR A 42 8.94 -24.88 27.11
N THR A 43 10.19 -24.45 27.21
CA THR A 43 10.79 -23.82 28.38
C THR A 43 10.97 -22.31 28.21
N LEU A 44 11.24 -21.59 29.31
CA LEU A 44 11.33 -20.12 29.27
C LEU A 44 12.52 -19.58 28.49
N ASP A 45 13.57 -20.36 28.31
CA ASP A 45 14.75 -20.01 27.53
C ASP A 45 14.50 -20.01 26.01
N LEU A 46 13.46 -20.70 25.55
CA LEU A 46 13.03 -20.68 24.17
C LEU A 46 12.16 -19.47 23.81
N LEU A 47 11.68 -18.73 24.80
CA LEU A 47 10.80 -17.58 24.58
C LEU A 47 11.60 -16.34 24.19
N GLY A 48 11.15 -15.66 23.14
CA GLY A 48 11.67 -14.35 22.77
C GLY A 48 11.22 -13.25 23.73
N ARG A 49 11.93 -12.11 23.70
CA ARG A 49 11.64 -10.92 24.52
C ARG A 49 11.61 -9.67 23.66
N ALA A 50 10.80 -8.69 24.07
CA ALA A 50 10.76 -7.37 23.47
C ALA A 50 10.42 -6.33 24.53
N ARG A 51 10.85 -5.08 24.31
CA ARG A 51 10.51 -3.97 25.21
C ARG A 51 9.02 -3.71 25.26
N LYS A 52 8.34 -3.78 24.11
CA LYS A 52 6.90 -3.54 23.98
C LYS A 52 6.32 -4.36 22.83
N VAL A 53 5.16 -4.95 23.07
CA VAL A 53 4.34 -5.57 22.03
C VAL A 53 2.96 -4.91 22.05
N VAL A 54 2.52 -4.45 20.91
CA VAL A 54 1.18 -3.86 20.71
C VAL A 54 0.39 -4.77 19.78
N VAL A 55 -0.72 -5.28 20.28
CA VAL A 55 -1.62 -6.16 19.52
C VAL A 55 -2.94 -5.45 19.33
N THR A 56 -3.36 -5.32 18.09
CA THR A 56 -4.68 -4.83 17.70
C THR A 56 -5.45 -5.93 16.97
N LYS A 57 -6.66 -5.63 16.51
CA LYS A 57 -7.46 -6.56 15.72
C LYS A 57 -6.75 -6.99 14.43
N ASP A 58 -6.01 -6.07 13.80
CA ASP A 58 -5.48 -6.25 12.45
C ASP A 58 -3.95 -6.36 12.41
N GLU A 59 -3.25 -5.89 13.46
CA GLU A 59 -1.80 -5.77 13.47
C GLU A 59 -1.19 -6.20 14.80
N THR A 60 0.02 -6.75 14.72
CA THR A 60 0.89 -6.97 15.88
C THR A 60 2.22 -6.27 15.62
N THR A 61 2.58 -5.33 16.50
CA THR A 61 3.83 -4.57 16.42
C THR A 61 4.77 -4.96 17.55
N ILE A 62 5.96 -5.43 17.22
CA ILE A 62 7.03 -5.75 18.15
C ILE A 62 8.04 -4.61 18.13
N VAL A 63 8.26 -3.97 19.27
CA VAL A 63 9.16 -2.81 19.39
C VAL A 63 10.36 -3.20 20.24
N GLU A 64 11.57 -3.06 19.69
CA GLU A 64 12.84 -3.37 20.34
C GLU A 64 12.86 -4.81 20.87
N GLY A 65 12.98 -5.76 19.95
CA GLY A 65 13.22 -7.16 20.29
C GLY A 65 14.62 -7.34 20.93
N SER A 66 14.78 -8.34 21.77
CA SER A 66 16.04 -8.63 22.47
C SER A 66 16.93 -9.64 21.74
N GLY A 67 16.78 -9.75 20.41
CA GLY A 67 17.60 -10.60 19.57
C GLY A 67 19.04 -10.08 19.45
N ASP A 68 19.94 -10.97 19.08
CA ASP A 68 21.35 -10.63 18.83
C ASP A 68 21.50 -9.85 17.53
N ASP A 69 22.21 -8.72 17.58
CA ASP A 69 22.40 -7.81 16.43
C ASP A 69 23.10 -8.47 15.25
N GLU A 70 24.06 -9.36 15.48
CA GLU A 70 24.78 -10.08 14.43
C GLU A 70 23.87 -11.10 13.73
N MET A 71 23.02 -11.79 14.52
CA MET A 71 22.00 -12.70 13.97
C MET A 71 20.98 -11.94 13.12
N ILE A 72 20.53 -10.77 13.57
CA ILE A 72 19.60 -9.89 12.82
C ILE A 72 20.27 -9.42 11.53
N LYS A 73 21.50 -8.93 11.56
CA LYS A 73 22.26 -8.54 10.36
C LYS A 73 22.47 -9.70 9.39
N GLY A 74 22.81 -10.88 9.90
CA GLY A 74 22.95 -12.10 9.11
C GLY A 74 21.64 -12.42 8.37
N ARG A 75 20.50 -12.35 9.07
CA ARG A 75 19.19 -12.59 8.47
C ARG A 75 18.81 -11.55 7.43
N VAL A 76 19.07 -10.27 7.68
CA VAL A 76 18.88 -9.18 6.72
C VAL A 76 19.68 -9.42 5.44
N ASN A 77 20.94 -9.83 5.54
CA ASN A 77 21.77 -10.12 4.38
C ASN A 77 21.29 -11.37 3.61
N GLN A 78 20.81 -12.39 4.30
CA GLN A 78 20.18 -13.54 3.68
C GLN A 78 18.95 -13.13 2.84
N ILE A 79 18.03 -12.33 3.40
CA ILE A 79 16.84 -11.86 2.68
C ILE A 79 17.23 -11.01 1.47
N ARG A 80 18.25 -10.16 1.57
CA ARG A 80 18.78 -9.40 0.43
C ARG A 80 19.27 -10.30 -0.71
N ALA A 81 20.01 -11.33 -0.37
CA ALA A 81 20.47 -12.29 -1.36
C ALA A 81 19.32 -13.10 -2.01
N GLU A 82 18.25 -13.38 -1.25
CA GLU A 82 17.04 -14.01 -1.78
C GLU A 82 16.31 -13.07 -2.76
N ILE A 83 16.23 -11.76 -2.47
CA ILE A 83 15.65 -10.74 -3.36
C ILE A 83 16.38 -10.69 -4.70
N GLU A 84 17.72 -10.70 -4.68
CA GLU A 84 18.54 -10.64 -5.90
C GLU A 84 18.39 -11.89 -6.77
N LYS A 85 18.13 -13.05 -6.17
CA LYS A 85 17.97 -14.34 -6.86
C LYS A 85 16.54 -14.62 -7.31
N SER A 86 15.58 -13.86 -6.86
CA SER A 86 14.15 -14.11 -7.16
C SER A 86 13.82 -13.65 -8.58
N ASP A 87 13.26 -14.56 -9.40
CA ASP A 87 12.75 -14.27 -10.74
C ASP A 87 11.29 -13.81 -10.74
N SER A 88 10.60 -13.94 -9.59
CA SER A 88 9.19 -13.55 -9.42
C SER A 88 9.09 -12.17 -8.80
N ASP A 89 8.45 -11.23 -9.50
CA ASP A 89 8.18 -9.89 -8.97
C ASP A 89 7.35 -9.92 -7.70
N TYR A 90 6.38 -10.83 -7.62
CA TYR A 90 5.57 -11.01 -6.43
C TYR A 90 6.38 -11.52 -5.24
N ASP A 91 7.26 -12.52 -5.43
CA ASP A 91 8.11 -13.02 -4.35
C ASP A 91 9.14 -11.99 -3.93
N ARG A 92 9.69 -11.23 -4.88
CA ARG A 92 10.59 -10.10 -4.61
C ARG A 92 9.91 -9.04 -3.75
N GLU A 93 8.67 -8.67 -4.06
CA GLU A 93 7.88 -7.72 -3.24
C GLU A 93 7.70 -8.25 -1.81
N LYS A 94 7.35 -9.52 -1.63
CA LYS A 94 7.16 -10.14 -0.31
C LYS A 94 8.45 -10.26 0.50
N LEU A 95 9.57 -10.50 -0.15
CA LEU A 95 10.89 -10.47 0.47
C LEU A 95 11.28 -9.05 0.89
N GLN A 96 10.99 -8.04 0.08
CA GLN A 96 11.22 -6.63 0.43
C GLN A 96 10.38 -6.19 1.63
N GLU A 97 9.11 -6.61 1.73
CA GLU A 97 8.27 -6.39 2.90
C GLU A 97 8.90 -6.98 4.18
N ARG A 98 9.40 -8.22 4.11
CA ARG A 98 10.09 -8.87 5.24
C ARG A 98 11.36 -8.13 5.64
N LEU A 99 12.18 -7.77 4.64
CA LEU A 99 13.39 -6.98 4.85
C LEU A 99 13.10 -5.66 5.55
N ALA A 100 12.09 -4.93 5.10
CA ALA A 100 11.68 -3.66 5.70
C ALA A 100 11.24 -3.81 7.16
N LYS A 101 10.50 -4.87 7.49
CA LYS A 101 10.06 -5.15 8.87
C LYS A 101 11.23 -5.49 9.80
N LEU A 102 12.24 -6.20 9.31
CA LEU A 102 13.37 -6.63 10.11
C LEU A 102 14.45 -5.55 10.24
N ALA A 103 14.75 -4.83 9.16
CA ALA A 103 15.83 -3.85 9.10
C ALA A 103 15.40 -2.40 9.37
N GLY A 104 14.11 -2.08 9.19
CA GLY A 104 13.61 -0.71 9.16
C GLY A 104 13.26 -0.10 10.52
N GLY A 105 13.13 -0.91 11.57
CA GLY A 105 12.64 -0.45 12.86
C GLY A 105 11.16 -0.01 12.84
N VAL A 106 10.70 0.56 13.95
CA VAL A 106 9.32 1.05 14.12
C VAL A 106 9.31 2.54 14.42
N ALA A 107 8.71 3.33 13.54
CA ALA A 107 8.42 4.73 13.79
C ALA A 107 7.04 4.87 14.46
N VAL A 108 6.97 5.68 15.52
CA VAL A 108 5.72 5.93 16.25
C VAL A 108 5.29 7.38 16.04
N ILE A 109 4.15 7.59 15.37
CA ILE A 109 3.52 8.90 15.23
C ILE A 109 2.48 9.04 16.35
N LYS A 110 2.70 9.98 17.27
CA LYS A 110 1.76 10.30 18.35
C LYS A 110 0.77 11.34 17.85
N ALA A 111 -0.49 10.95 17.65
CA ALA A 111 -1.56 11.85 17.31
C ALA A 111 -2.31 12.31 18.58
N GLY A 112 -2.66 13.59 18.63
CA GLY A 112 -3.49 14.19 19.68
C GLY A 112 -4.55 15.12 19.10
N ALA A 113 -5.67 15.27 19.80
CA ALA A 113 -6.73 16.19 19.46
C ALA A 113 -7.53 16.58 20.71
N ALA A 114 -8.36 17.62 20.62
CA ALA A 114 -9.18 18.09 21.72
C ALA A 114 -10.39 17.17 21.99
N THR A 115 -10.90 16.48 20.96
CA THR A 115 -12.04 15.57 21.06
C THR A 115 -11.71 14.21 20.47
N GLU A 116 -12.46 13.18 20.88
CA GLU A 116 -12.31 11.82 20.35
C GLU A 116 -12.63 11.72 18.85
N VAL A 117 -13.62 12.49 18.38
CA VAL A 117 -14.02 12.52 16.97
C VAL A 117 -12.90 13.13 16.12
N GLU A 118 -12.35 14.26 16.55
CA GLU A 118 -11.21 14.89 15.89
C GLU A 118 -9.97 13.99 15.90
N LEU A 119 -9.73 13.27 17.01
CA LEU A 119 -8.62 12.33 17.10
C LEU A 119 -8.75 11.18 16.09
N LYS A 120 -9.95 10.62 15.95
CA LYS A 120 -10.23 9.57 14.95
C LYS A 120 -10.02 10.07 13.52
N GLU A 121 -10.52 11.25 13.20
CA GLU A 121 -10.33 11.86 11.87
C GLU A 121 -8.84 12.08 11.58
N ARG A 122 -8.11 12.70 12.51
CA ARG A 122 -6.68 12.96 12.37
C ARG A 122 -5.86 11.67 12.23
N LYS A 123 -6.21 10.65 13.00
CA LYS A 123 -5.58 9.33 12.91
C LYS A 123 -5.77 8.71 11.53
N HIS A 124 -7.01 8.72 11.00
CA HIS A 124 -7.30 8.18 9.67
C HIS A 124 -6.54 8.94 8.58
N ARG A 125 -6.47 10.27 8.67
CA ARG A 125 -5.70 11.11 7.73
C ARG A 125 -4.21 10.78 7.75
N ILE A 126 -3.63 10.53 8.93
CA ILE A 126 -2.23 10.11 9.06
C ILE A 126 -2.03 8.72 8.47
N GLU A 127 -2.93 7.76 8.75
CA GLU A 127 -2.88 6.41 8.20
C GLU A 127 -2.93 6.43 6.67
N ASP A 128 -3.81 7.23 6.08
CA ASP A 128 -3.91 7.39 4.62
C ASP A 128 -2.65 8.02 4.03
N ALA A 129 -2.10 9.06 4.68
CA ALA A 129 -0.85 9.67 4.24
C ALA A 129 0.31 8.67 4.23
N VAL A 130 0.44 7.83 5.27
CA VAL A 130 1.47 6.78 5.35
C VAL A 130 1.30 5.74 4.26
N ARG A 131 0.06 5.27 4.01
CA ARG A 131 -0.23 4.29 2.96
C ARG A 131 0.09 4.85 1.57
N ASN A 132 -0.33 6.08 1.30
CA ASN A 132 -0.07 6.76 0.03
C ASN A 132 1.43 7.01 -0.18
N ALA A 133 2.17 7.42 0.85
CA ALA A 133 3.61 7.59 0.77
C ALA A 133 4.33 6.27 0.46
N LYS A 134 3.93 5.15 1.08
CA LYS A 134 4.47 3.82 0.76
C LYS A 134 4.20 3.43 -0.68
N ALA A 135 2.95 3.59 -1.15
CA ALA A 135 2.58 3.29 -2.54
C ALA A 135 3.37 4.15 -3.55
N ALA A 136 3.64 5.42 -3.21
CA ALA A 136 4.45 6.31 -4.05
C ALA A 136 5.92 5.89 -4.12
N VAL A 137 6.48 5.35 -3.05
CA VAL A 137 7.86 4.82 -3.05
C VAL A 137 7.97 3.58 -3.93
N GLU A 138 6.91 2.75 -4.02
CA GLU A 138 6.93 1.50 -4.77
C GLU A 138 6.84 1.71 -6.29
N GLU A 139 5.93 2.56 -6.78
CA GLU A 139 5.66 2.74 -8.22
C GLU A 139 5.78 4.20 -8.69
N GLY A 140 6.22 5.11 -7.83
CA GLY A 140 6.34 6.52 -8.17
C GLY A 140 5.01 7.29 -8.08
N ILE A 141 5.04 8.52 -8.59
CA ILE A 141 3.94 9.48 -8.54
C ILE A 141 3.48 9.88 -9.93
N VAL A 142 2.23 10.31 -10.02
CA VAL A 142 1.61 10.89 -11.21
C VAL A 142 0.91 12.20 -10.87
N ALA A 143 0.51 12.97 -11.87
CA ALA A 143 -0.34 14.14 -11.68
C ALA A 143 -1.65 13.73 -10.98
N GLY A 144 -1.95 14.37 -9.87
CA GLY A 144 -3.11 14.06 -9.04
C GLY A 144 -4.41 14.65 -9.56
N GLY A 145 -5.45 14.59 -8.71
CA GLY A 145 -6.74 15.19 -9.03
C GLY A 145 -7.49 14.54 -10.19
N GLY A 146 -7.22 13.27 -10.52
CA GLY A 146 -7.80 12.54 -11.63
C GLY A 146 -7.21 12.89 -13.02
N VAL A 147 -6.22 13.80 -13.07
CA VAL A 147 -5.60 14.26 -14.33
C VAL A 147 -4.87 13.13 -15.05
N ALA A 148 -4.10 12.31 -14.30
CA ALA A 148 -3.33 11.22 -14.90
C ALA A 148 -4.20 10.22 -15.66
N LEU A 149 -5.34 9.81 -15.08
CA LEU A 149 -6.27 8.90 -15.73
C LEU A 149 -6.86 9.50 -17.01
N LEU A 150 -7.35 10.74 -16.94
CA LEU A 150 -7.94 11.44 -18.07
C LEU A 150 -6.95 11.59 -19.24
N GLN A 151 -5.72 12.00 -18.96
CA GLN A 151 -4.72 12.22 -20.00
C GLN A 151 -4.11 10.93 -20.55
N ALA A 152 -4.01 9.88 -19.73
CA ALA A 152 -3.56 8.56 -20.16
C ALA A 152 -4.60 7.87 -21.05
N SER A 153 -5.90 8.03 -20.75
CA SER A 153 -6.98 7.40 -21.50
C SER A 153 -6.94 7.79 -22.98
N LYS A 154 -6.78 9.07 -23.30
CA LYS A 154 -6.69 9.54 -24.68
C LYS A 154 -5.63 8.79 -25.49
N LYS A 155 -4.42 8.67 -24.94
CA LYS A 155 -3.31 7.97 -25.61
C LYS A 155 -3.53 6.45 -25.71
N ALA A 156 -4.23 5.86 -24.73
CA ALA A 156 -4.51 4.44 -24.71
C ALA A 156 -5.60 4.07 -25.73
N PHE A 157 -6.72 4.80 -25.72
CA PHE A 157 -7.88 4.48 -26.57
C PHE A 157 -7.66 4.84 -28.04
N ASP A 158 -6.94 5.92 -28.37
CA ASP A 158 -6.61 6.29 -29.75
C ASP A 158 -5.85 5.19 -30.51
N LYS A 159 -5.17 4.29 -29.83
CA LYS A 159 -4.40 3.18 -30.41
C LYS A 159 -5.22 1.90 -30.61
N LEU A 160 -6.38 1.81 -30.01
CA LEU A 160 -7.22 0.62 -30.05
C LEU A 160 -8.02 0.59 -31.34
N LYS A 161 -7.85 -0.48 -32.14
CA LYS A 161 -8.64 -0.74 -33.35
C LYS A 161 -9.73 -1.75 -33.01
N LEU A 162 -10.74 -1.31 -32.28
CA LEU A 162 -11.85 -2.14 -31.84
C LEU A 162 -13.10 -1.88 -32.67
N SER A 163 -13.98 -2.87 -32.77
CA SER A 163 -15.25 -2.77 -33.46
C SER A 163 -16.37 -3.48 -32.65
N GLY A 164 -17.62 -3.15 -32.98
CA GLY A 164 -18.78 -3.77 -32.33
C GLY A 164 -18.81 -3.56 -30.80
N ASP A 165 -19.13 -4.60 -30.07
CA ASP A 165 -19.31 -4.57 -28.62
C ASP A 165 -18.00 -4.27 -27.85
N GLU A 166 -16.87 -4.69 -28.39
CA GLU A 166 -15.55 -4.36 -27.79
C GLU A 166 -15.29 -2.85 -27.84
N ALA A 167 -15.62 -2.19 -28.95
CA ALA A 167 -15.50 -0.73 -29.06
C ALA A 167 -16.46 -0.01 -28.09
N THR A 168 -17.64 -0.56 -27.87
CA THR A 168 -18.62 -0.05 -26.90
C THR A 168 -18.09 -0.18 -25.49
N GLY A 169 -17.52 -1.34 -25.12
CA GLY A 169 -16.91 -1.57 -23.83
C GLY A 169 -15.73 -0.62 -23.55
N ALA A 170 -14.87 -0.40 -24.55
CA ALA A 170 -13.77 0.56 -24.45
C ALA A 170 -14.28 1.99 -24.18
N LYS A 171 -15.33 2.44 -24.86
CA LYS A 171 -15.96 3.75 -24.63
C LYS A 171 -16.55 3.89 -23.21
N ILE A 172 -17.11 2.81 -22.65
CA ILE A 172 -17.60 2.81 -21.28
C ILE A 172 -16.45 3.09 -20.30
N VAL A 173 -15.30 2.43 -20.48
CA VAL A 173 -14.12 2.66 -19.67
C VAL A 173 -13.56 4.07 -19.87
N GLU A 174 -13.48 4.55 -21.10
CA GLU A 174 -13.04 5.91 -21.44
C GLU A 174 -13.89 6.96 -20.72
N TYR A 175 -15.21 6.79 -20.70
CA TYR A 175 -16.12 7.67 -19.97
C TYR A 175 -15.93 7.56 -18.46
N ALA A 176 -15.74 6.34 -17.93
CA ALA A 176 -15.60 6.10 -16.50
C ALA A 176 -14.35 6.75 -15.90
N VAL A 177 -13.24 6.82 -16.62
CA VAL A 177 -11.98 7.43 -16.12
C VAL A 177 -12.07 8.95 -15.97
N GLU A 178 -13.10 9.60 -16.51
CA GLU A 178 -13.37 11.02 -16.28
C GLU A 178 -13.98 11.28 -14.90
N ALA A 179 -14.66 10.30 -14.33
CA ALA A 179 -15.46 10.45 -13.13
C ALA A 179 -14.68 10.98 -11.89
N PRO A 180 -13.44 10.57 -11.62
CA PRO A 180 -12.68 11.10 -10.48
C PRO A 180 -12.45 12.61 -10.56
N LEU A 181 -11.96 13.13 -11.70
CA LEU A 181 -11.76 14.56 -11.90
C LEU A 181 -13.10 15.32 -11.86
N LYS A 182 -14.12 14.78 -12.53
CA LYS A 182 -15.46 15.36 -12.55
C LYS A 182 -16.01 15.51 -11.15
N GLN A 183 -15.88 14.49 -10.31
CA GLN A 183 -16.36 14.52 -8.93
C GLN A 183 -15.59 15.53 -8.06
N ILE A 184 -14.26 15.63 -8.22
CA ILE A 184 -13.44 16.62 -7.53
C ILE A 184 -13.90 18.04 -7.87
N ALA A 185 -14.14 18.32 -9.15
CA ALA A 185 -14.65 19.61 -9.59
C ALA A 185 -16.03 19.94 -9.01
N ILE A 186 -16.96 18.98 -9.01
CA ILE A 186 -18.30 19.12 -8.41
C ILE A 186 -18.20 19.41 -6.91
N ASN A 187 -17.34 18.70 -6.20
CA ASN A 187 -17.12 18.90 -4.77
C ASN A 187 -16.53 20.29 -4.45
N ALA A 188 -15.80 20.87 -5.40
CA ALA A 188 -15.30 22.26 -5.33
C ALA A 188 -16.32 23.32 -5.77
N GLY A 189 -17.55 22.92 -6.10
CA GLY A 189 -18.62 23.84 -6.53
C GLY A 189 -18.53 24.25 -8.00
N LEU A 190 -17.74 23.52 -8.81
CA LEU A 190 -17.55 23.79 -10.22
C LEU A 190 -18.38 22.84 -11.10
N GLU A 191 -18.60 23.24 -12.36
CA GLU A 191 -19.26 22.37 -13.33
C GLU A 191 -18.28 21.30 -13.85
N GLY A 192 -18.49 20.05 -13.40
CA GLY A 192 -17.54 18.97 -13.61
C GLY A 192 -17.27 18.63 -15.09
N GLY A 193 -18.29 18.73 -15.94
CA GLY A 193 -18.14 18.50 -17.38
C GLY A 193 -17.27 19.54 -18.07
N VAL A 194 -17.42 20.81 -17.68
CA VAL A 194 -16.61 21.91 -18.20
C VAL A 194 -15.15 21.75 -17.78
N VAL A 195 -14.91 21.36 -16.54
CA VAL A 195 -13.55 21.14 -16.03
C VAL A 195 -12.87 19.98 -16.75
N VAL A 196 -13.56 18.85 -16.91
CA VAL A 196 -13.03 17.67 -17.64
C VAL A 196 -12.62 18.05 -19.05
N GLU A 197 -13.51 18.74 -19.78
CA GLU A 197 -13.24 19.16 -21.16
C GLU A 197 -12.06 20.14 -21.25
N LYS A 198 -11.96 21.07 -20.31
CA LYS A 198 -10.81 21.99 -20.26
C LYS A 198 -9.50 21.25 -19.98
N VAL A 199 -9.44 20.35 -18.99
CA VAL A 199 -8.24 19.59 -18.64
C VAL A 199 -7.81 18.65 -19.77
N ARG A 200 -8.75 18.14 -20.55
CA ARG A 200 -8.48 17.29 -21.72
C ARG A 200 -7.61 18.00 -22.78
N HIS A 201 -7.69 19.33 -22.85
CA HIS A 201 -6.98 20.17 -23.82
C HIS A 201 -5.74 20.89 -23.24
N LEU A 202 -5.46 20.71 -21.95
CA LEU A 202 -4.25 21.27 -21.35
C LEU A 202 -3.00 20.44 -21.68
N ASP A 203 -1.84 21.05 -21.45
CA ASP A 203 -0.56 20.36 -21.55
C ASP A 203 -0.50 19.16 -20.59
N PRO A 204 0.29 18.12 -20.94
CA PRO A 204 0.47 16.97 -20.07
C PRO A 204 0.87 17.36 -18.65
N GLY A 205 0.20 16.78 -17.64
CA GLY A 205 0.45 17.05 -16.25
C GLY A 205 -0.20 18.31 -15.69
N HIS A 206 -0.91 19.11 -16.51
CA HIS A 206 -1.69 20.26 -16.05
C HIS A 206 -3.13 19.89 -15.73
N GLY A 207 -3.67 20.46 -14.67
CA GLY A 207 -5.02 20.20 -14.20
C GLY A 207 -5.54 21.26 -13.24
N LEU A 208 -6.73 21.02 -12.70
CA LEU A 208 -7.40 21.92 -11.77
C LEU A 208 -6.79 21.79 -10.36
N ASN A 209 -6.32 22.89 -9.80
CA ASN A 209 -6.15 23.04 -8.35
C ASN A 209 -7.51 23.42 -7.74
N ALA A 210 -8.21 22.46 -7.17
CA ALA A 210 -9.54 22.64 -6.61
C ALA A 210 -9.60 23.63 -5.43
N ALA A 211 -8.46 23.88 -4.76
CA ALA A 211 -8.38 24.82 -3.66
C ALA A 211 -8.35 26.29 -4.13
N SER A 212 -7.68 26.58 -5.27
CA SER A 212 -7.57 27.93 -5.81
C SER A 212 -8.49 28.21 -6.99
N GLY A 213 -9.00 27.16 -7.65
CA GLY A 213 -9.76 27.26 -8.90
C GLY A 213 -8.89 27.47 -10.14
N GLU A 214 -7.56 27.48 -9.99
CA GLU A 214 -6.60 27.71 -11.07
C GLU A 214 -6.19 26.42 -11.76
N TYR A 215 -5.76 26.53 -13.03
CA TYR A 215 -5.19 25.40 -13.79
C TYR A 215 -3.66 25.51 -13.77
N VAL A 216 -3.02 24.49 -13.19
CA VAL A 216 -1.60 24.52 -12.85
C VAL A 216 -0.89 23.23 -13.27
N ASP A 217 0.46 23.27 -13.30
CA ASP A 217 1.27 22.05 -13.33
C ASP A 217 1.09 21.31 -11.98
N MET A 218 0.43 20.16 -12.01
CA MET A 218 0.01 19.43 -10.84
C MET A 218 1.21 18.95 -10.01
N ILE A 219 2.24 18.45 -10.67
CA ILE A 219 3.43 17.92 -9.97
C ILE A 219 4.20 19.06 -9.30
N LYS A 220 4.45 20.19 -10.00
CA LYS A 220 5.12 21.34 -9.42
C LYS A 220 4.34 21.99 -8.27
N SER A 221 3.02 21.90 -8.35
CA SER A 221 2.12 22.42 -7.31
C SER A 221 1.94 21.46 -6.13
N GLY A 222 2.60 20.28 -6.14
CA GLY A 222 2.48 19.26 -5.09
C GLY A 222 1.15 18.51 -5.10
N ILE A 223 0.36 18.61 -6.18
CA ILE A 223 -0.90 17.89 -6.33
C ILE A 223 -0.60 16.58 -7.08
N ILE A 224 -0.30 15.56 -6.30
CA ILE A 224 0.23 14.28 -6.78
C ILE A 224 -0.57 13.10 -6.23
N ASP A 225 -0.64 12.03 -7.01
CA ASP A 225 -1.20 10.75 -6.59
C ASP A 225 -0.14 9.63 -6.74
N PRO A 226 -0.14 8.61 -5.86
CA PRO A 226 0.68 7.42 -6.07
C PRO A 226 0.22 6.66 -7.33
N ALA A 227 1.13 6.35 -8.23
CA ALA A 227 0.81 5.62 -9.46
C ALA A 227 0.17 4.25 -9.16
N LYS A 228 0.67 3.54 -8.15
CA LYS A 228 0.13 2.26 -7.70
C LYS A 228 -1.34 2.34 -7.30
N VAL A 229 -1.74 3.38 -6.57
CA VAL A 229 -3.12 3.57 -6.12
C VAL A 229 -4.04 3.82 -7.32
N THR A 230 -3.67 4.76 -8.19
CA THR A 230 -4.46 5.12 -9.38
C THR A 230 -4.62 3.92 -10.32
N ARG A 231 -3.54 3.20 -10.60
CA ARG A 231 -3.55 1.99 -11.43
C ARG A 231 -4.41 0.88 -10.82
N SER A 232 -4.22 0.57 -9.54
CA SER A 232 -4.95 -0.50 -8.87
C SER A 232 -6.45 -0.19 -8.74
N ALA A 233 -6.82 1.07 -8.54
CA ALA A 233 -8.22 1.48 -8.51
C ALA A 233 -8.92 1.18 -9.85
N LEU A 234 -8.32 1.57 -10.97
CA LEU A 234 -8.87 1.28 -12.31
C LEU A 234 -8.92 -0.22 -12.59
N GLN A 235 -7.85 -0.96 -12.28
CA GLN A 235 -7.78 -2.41 -12.49
C GLN A 235 -8.84 -3.17 -11.70
N ASN A 236 -9.01 -2.83 -10.43
CA ASN A 236 -9.99 -3.46 -9.57
C ASN A 236 -11.41 -3.11 -9.99
N ALA A 237 -11.67 -1.85 -10.34
CA ALA A 237 -12.98 -1.41 -10.85
C ALA A 237 -13.36 -2.16 -12.13
N ALA A 238 -12.44 -2.28 -13.08
CA ALA A 238 -12.67 -3.02 -14.32
C ALA A 238 -12.92 -4.52 -14.06
N SER A 239 -12.15 -5.14 -13.17
CA SER A 239 -12.32 -6.54 -12.78
C SER A 239 -13.69 -6.81 -12.17
N ILE A 240 -14.14 -5.96 -11.24
CA ILE A 240 -15.46 -6.12 -10.60
C ILE A 240 -16.58 -5.83 -11.59
N ALA A 241 -16.45 -4.79 -12.44
CA ALA A 241 -17.45 -4.51 -13.46
C ALA A 241 -17.61 -5.69 -14.45
N ALA A 242 -16.51 -6.31 -14.87
CA ALA A 242 -16.55 -7.50 -15.71
C ALA A 242 -17.30 -8.67 -15.06
N LEU A 243 -17.12 -8.89 -13.74
CA LEU A 243 -17.86 -9.91 -12.99
C LEU A 243 -19.38 -9.66 -12.94
N PHE A 244 -19.80 -8.39 -12.93
CA PHE A 244 -21.21 -8.05 -12.97
C PHE A 244 -21.86 -8.28 -14.35
N LEU A 245 -21.06 -8.33 -15.41
CA LEU A 245 -21.53 -8.52 -16.80
C LEU A 245 -21.55 -10.00 -17.21
N THR A 246 -20.96 -10.88 -16.43
CA THR A 246 -20.91 -12.33 -16.66
C THR A 246 -21.78 -13.08 -15.65
#